data_437dd7a83e8e6ca9d0bb123d8c40ddbc
#
_entry.id   437dd7a83e8e6ca9d0bb123d8c40ddbc
#
_cell.length_a   1.000
_cell.length_b   1.000
_cell.length_c   1.000
_cell.angle_alpha   90.00
_cell.angle_beta   90.00
_cell.angle_gamma   90.00
#
_symmetry.space_group_name_H-M   'P 1'
#
loop_
_entity.id
_entity.type
_entity.pdbx_description
1 polymer ?
#
loop_
_entity_poly.entity_id
_entity_poly.type
_entity_poly.pdbx_seq_one_letter_code
_entity_poly.pdbx_strand_id
1 'polypeptide(L)'
;MDDVLIDQVSRLLAHEATDARLRASRAGGRADGWDAITAAGLPLALACEAAGGLALDAATVLAIARAHGKAGAPWPLAEAMIDAAPECPAELWAPALASAEIAGLAETVLALTLDWTQTRQQFGKPLSKNQAVQHSLAQMAAETAAAGAAVGLAGLGLAGENWAMVAAGKARASEAAGVVAALAHQLHGAIGVTAEHRLHLFTRALWQRRDTAGSEHDWHTRLGADVLARGSLWRLATDEPLLGLAEPATAGDRFRFPVVAETAARADLRADVRDFLAEELAALPPDVRAHSWNGQSPDFSRKLGERGWLAMTWPKAVGGHEKSALDRLVVIEELLAAGAPVAAHWIADRQTGPLLLKFGTPAQQAAYLPAIARGELFACIGMSEPGAGSDLAALTTRARPVEGGWRVSGTKLWTTYAHKAHAMLLLCRTGEGQRHEGLSQLLVPMDSPGLNLRPIIDLMGEHHFNEVHFGDVFVPADALVGAEGNGWAQVMSELAYERSGPERFLSTLVLAEELVAALPEDAAAAHAPIGRLAAHLMVLRLMARGMAALLEAGEDPALEAAMVKDLGATFEQAIPEIARSLLPLIPDPPGSLLATLHATVQIAPMVSLRGGTREILRGIIARGLGVR
;
A
#
# COMPACT_ATOMS: atom_id res chain seq x y z
N MET A 1 -1.22 18.99 -22.74
CA MET A 1 -0.23 20.09 -22.98
C MET A 1 0.94 19.93 -22.02
N ASP A 2 0.64 19.51 -20.81
CA ASP A 2 1.61 19.42 -19.69
C ASP A 2 2.69 18.34 -19.91
N ASP A 3 2.35 17.17 -20.46
CA ASP A 3 3.34 16.11 -20.77
C ASP A 3 4.44 16.57 -21.75
N VAL A 4 4.08 17.39 -22.75
CA VAL A 4 5.05 17.93 -23.72
C VAL A 4 5.97 18.94 -23.05
N LEU A 5 5.43 19.80 -22.18
CA LEU A 5 6.21 20.76 -21.41
C LEU A 5 7.19 20.03 -20.48
N ILE A 6 6.72 19.06 -19.71
CA ILE A 6 7.56 18.29 -18.77
C ILE A 6 8.65 17.49 -19.50
N ASP A 7 8.36 16.92 -20.68
CA ASP A 7 9.38 16.26 -21.51
C ASP A 7 10.45 17.24 -21.98
N GLN A 8 10.05 18.43 -22.46
CA GLN A 8 10.99 19.48 -22.88
C GLN A 8 11.86 19.97 -21.71
N VAL A 9 11.25 20.24 -20.56
CA VAL A 9 11.97 20.64 -19.33
C VAL A 9 12.94 19.54 -18.91
N SER A 10 12.52 18.28 -18.92
CA SER A 10 13.36 17.13 -18.55
C SER A 10 14.57 17.01 -19.47
N ARG A 11 14.40 17.22 -20.78
CA ARG A 11 15.51 17.22 -21.75
C ARG A 11 16.45 18.39 -21.54
N LEU A 12 15.93 19.59 -21.29
CA LEU A 12 16.76 20.77 -20.98
C LEU A 12 17.60 20.51 -19.72
N LEU A 13 16.97 20.08 -18.63
CA LEU A 13 17.65 19.82 -17.37
C LEU A 13 18.69 18.71 -17.51
N ALA A 14 18.40 17.63 -18.23
CA ALA A 14 19.36 16.55 -18.48
C ALA A 14 20.54 17.00 -19.35
N HIS A 15 20.31 17.87 -20.33
CA HIS A 15 21.35 18.45 -21.18
C HIS A 15 22.28 19.38 -20.38
N GLU A 16 21.71 20.20 -19.51
CA GLU A 16 22.47 21.19 -18.72
C GLU A 16 23.15 20.56 -17.49
N ALA A 17 22.54 19.58 -16.80
CA ALA A 17 23.07 18.95 -15.59
C ALA A 17 24.07 17.81 -15.89
N THR A 18 25.12 18.09 -16.67
CA THR A 18 26.17 17.11 -16.97
C THR A 18 26.99 16.77 -15.73
N ASP A 19 27.58 15.56 -15.68
CA ASP A 19 28.44 15.14 -14.57
C ASP A 19 29.60 16.13 -14.32
N ALA A 20 30.16 16.73 -15.36
CA ALA A 20 31.22 17.72 -15.23
C ALA A 20 30.73 18.98 -14.49
N ARG A 21 29.55 19.51 -14.84
CA ARG A 21 28.92 20.67 -14.17
C ARG A 21 28.52 20.34 -12.73
N LEU A 22 27.94 19.14 -12.50
CA LEU A 22 27.61 18.67 -11.16
C LEU A 22 28.84 18.57 -10.26
N ARG A 23 29.95 18.04 -10.77
CA ARG A 23 31.23 17.96 -10.03
C ARG A 23 31.79 19.36 -9.76
N ALA A 24 31.79 20.25 -10.74
CA ALA A 24 32.29 21.62 -10.60
C ALA A 24 31.49 22.38 -9.53
N SER A 25 30.17 22.29 -9.55
CA SER A 25 29.29 22.91 -8.55
C SER A 25 29.57 22.35 -7.15
N ARG A 26 29.70 21.04 -7.00
CA ARG A 26 30.02 20.38 -5.71
C ARG A 26 31.40 20.75 -5.15
N ALA A 27 32.32 21.15 -6.01
CA ALA A 27 33.65 21.66 -5.62
C ALA A 27 33.65 23.16 -5.27
N GLY A 28 32.49 23.81 -5.22
CA GLY A 28 32.35 25.24 -4.91
C GLY A 28 32.52 26.16 -6.14
N GLY A 29 32.56 25.60 -7.34
CA GLY A 29 32.57 26.35 -8.59
C GLY A 29 31.19 26.89 -8.94
N ARG A 30 31.15 27.87 -9.86
CA ARG A 30 29.88 28.38 -10.41
C ARG A 30 29.16 27.25 -11.19
N ALA A 31 27.89 27.08 -10.94
CA ALA A 31 27.04 26.17 -11.69
C ALA A 31 26.67 26.80 -13.03
N ASP A 32 27.47 26.56 -14.08
CA ASP A 32 27.10 26.97 -15.45
C ASP A 32 25.81 26.27 -15.88
N GLY A 33 25.02 26.94 -16.76
CA GLY A 33 23.75 26.43 -17.25
C GLY A 33 22.51 27.14 -16.65
N TRP A 34 22.69 27.96 -15.60
CA TRP A 34 21.58 28.74 -15.02
C TRP A 34 20.92 29.71 -16.03
N ASP A 35 21.72 30.29 -16.93
CA ASP A 35 21.22 31.20 -17.95
C ASP A 35 20.22 30.49 -18.91
N ALA A 36 20.46 29.23 -19.25
CA ALA A 36 19.53 28.42 -20.07
C ALA A 36 18.22 28.12 -19.33
N ILE A 37 18.31 27.83 -18.04
CA ILE A 37 17.15 27.60 -17.17
C ILE A 37 16.31 28.86 -17.03
N THR A 38 16.96 30.02 -16.85
CA THR A 38 16.31 31.33 -16.76
C THR A 38 15.69 31.75 -18.10
N ALA A 39 16.40 31.54 -19.21
CA ALA A 39 15.89 31.83 -20.55
C ALA A 39 14.66 30.98 -20.92
N ALA A 40 14.56 29.75 -20.37
CA ALA A 40 13.38 28.91 -20.52
C ALA A 40 12.20 29.35 -19.63
N GLY A 41 12.35 30.37 -18.79
CA GLY A 41 11.30 30.89 -17.91
C GLY A 41 11.01 30.03 -16.68
N LEU A 42 11.79 28.99 -16.39
CA LEU A 42 11.50 28.06 -15.29
C LEU A 42 11.45 28.71 -13.89
N PRO A 43 12.27 29.73 -13.55
CA PRO A 43 12.11 30.46 -12.30
C PRO A 43 10.78 31.19 -12.13
N LEU A 44 10.09 31.48 -13.25
CA LEU A 44 8.80 32.17 -13.29
C LEU A 44 7.60 31.19 -13.36
N ALA A 45 7.83 29.89 -13.27
CA ALA A 45 6.81 28.88 -13.42
C ALA A 45 5.61 29.05 -12.46
N LEU A 46 5.89 29.46 -11.23
CA LEU A 46 4.90 29.66 -10.17
C LEU A 46 4.26 31.06 -10.19
N ALA A 47 5.00 32.07 -10.64
CA ALA A 47 4.55 33.46 -10.62
C ALA A 47 3.33 33.70 -11.52
N CYS A 48 2.43 34.59 -11.08
CA CYS A 48 1.23 34.93 -11.84
C CYS A 48 1.57 35.69 -13.16
N GLU A 49 0.69 35.63 -14.15
CA GLU A 49 0.87 36.30 -15.45
C GLU A 49 1.03 37.82 -15.31
N ALA A 50 0.34 38.44 -14.36
CA ALA A 50 0.46 39.87 -14.07
C ALA A 50 1.87 40.30 -13.63
N ALA A 51 2.64 39.38 -13.02
CA ALA A 51 4.04 39.55 -12.67
C ALA A 51 4.99 39.08 -13.79
N GLY A 52 4.49 38.75 -14.98
CA GLY A 52 5.28 38.22 -16.09
C GLY A 52 5.60 36.73 -15.96
N GLY A 53 4.92 36.01 -15.08
CA GLY A 53 5.09 34.59 -14.83
C GLY A 53 4.28 33.70 -15.76
N LEU A 54 4.41 32.38 -15.57
CA LEU A 54 3.75 31.35 -16.37
C LEU A 54 2.44 30.87 -15.72
N ALA A 55 2.20 31.19 -14.45
CA ALA A 55 1.01 30.78 -13.66
C ALA A 55 0.66 29.30 -13.81
N LEU A 56 1.66 28.41 -13.79
CA LEU A 56 1.45 26.97 -13.91
C LEU A 56 0.77 26.43 -12.65
N ASP A 57 -0.07 25.41 -12.84
CA ASP A 57 -0.71 24.74 -11.71
C ASP A 57 0.29 23.98 -10.82
N ALA A 58 -0.14 23.65 -9.61
CA ALA A 58 0.71 23.01 -8.61
C ALA A 58 1.32 21.69 -9.09
N ALA A 59 0.57 20.90 -9.83
CA ALA A 59 1.02 19.62 -10.36
C ALA A 59 2.17 19.80 -11.35
N THR A 60 2.00 20.71 -12.29
CA THR A 60 3.02 21.04 -13.30
C THR A 60 4.29 21.61 -12.66
N VAL A 61 4.15 22.49 -11.67
CA VAL A 61 5.30 23.05 -10.91
C VAL A 61 6.05 21.96 -10.14
N LEU A 62 5.33 21.05 -9.46
CA LEU A 62 5.94 19.92 -8.76
C LEU A 62 6.60 18.92 -9.73
N ALA A 63 6.02 18.70 -10.91
CA ALA A 63 6.64 17.88 -11.95
C ALA A 63 7.95 18.48 -12.48
N ILE A 64 8.02 19.81 -12.64
CA ILE A 64 9.27 20.53 -12.97
C ILE A 64 10.32 20.34 -11.88
N ALA A 65 9.93 20.52 -10.61
CA ALA A 65 10.83 20.30 -9.47
C ALA A 65 11.31 18.83 -9.37
N ARG A 66 10.44 17.86 -9.65
CA ARG A 66 10.82 16.43 -9.73
C ARG A 66 11.81 16.16 -10.86
N ALA A 67 11.60 16.76 -12.05
CA ALA A 67 12.54 16.68 -13.16
C ALA A 67 13.91 17.32 -12.82
N HIS A 68 13.91 18.45 -12.11
CA HIS A 68 15.11 19.10 -11.57
C HIS A 68 15.88 18.18 -10.62
N GLY A 69 15.20 17.55 -9.67
CA GLY A 69 15.76 16.53 -8.78
C GLY A 69 16.31 15.33 -9.57
N LYS A 70 15.55 14.80 -10.53
CA LYS A 70 15.95 13.66 -11.37
C LYS A 70 17.24 13.91 -12.14
N ALA A 71 17.45 15.13 -12.62
CA ALA A 71 18.70 15.55 -13.23
C ALA A 71 19.84 15.73 -12.23
N GLY A 72 19.57 15.79 -10.92
CA GLY A 72 20.53 16.15 -9.88
C GLY A 72 21.02 17.58 -10.00
N ALA A 73 20.21 18.42 -10.62
CA ALA A 73 20.57 19.80 -11.01
C ALA A 73 20.95 20.64 -9.78
N PRO A 74 22.04 21.44 -9.87
CA PRO A 74 22.60 22.13 -8.71
C PRO A 74 22.07 23.56 -8.53
N TRP A 75 21.17 23.99 -9.38
CA TRP A 75 20.65 25.37 -9.39
C TRP A 75 19.58 25.58 -8.32
N PRO A 76 19.41 26.81 -7.80
CA PRO A 76 18.39 27.14 -6.80
C PRO A 76 17.02 27.37 -7.45
N LEU A 77 16.51 26.40 -8.23
CA LEU A 77 15.28 26.57 -9.00
C LEU A 77 14.05 26.72 -8.10
N ALA A 78 13.95 25.92 -7.06
CA ALA A 78 12.83 25.97 -6.11
C ALA A 78 12.78 27.32 -5.37
N GLU A 79 13.92 27.79 -4.90
CA GLU A 79 14.07 29.07 -4.24
C GLU A 79 13.69 30.22 -5.20
N ALA A 80 14.17 30.17 -6.45
CA ALA A 80 13.88 31.19 -7.46
C ALA A 80 12.38 31.22 -7.86
N MET A 81 11.71 30.08 -7.90
CA MET A 81 10.26 30.02 -8.12
C MET A 81 9.48 30.68 -7.00
N ILE A 82 9.87 30.45 -5.73
CA ILE A 82 9.22 31.04 -4.57
C ILE A 82 9.48 32.56 -4.53
N ASP A 83 10.72 32.99 -4.76
CA ASP A 83 11.08 34.42 -4.78
C ASP A 83 10.33 35.19 -5.87
N ALA A 84 10.03 34.55 -7.00
CA ALA A 84 9.27 35.13 -8.10
C ALA A 84 7.75 35.19 -7.86
N ALA A 85 7.23 34.46 -6.87
CA ALA A 85 5.80 34.35 -6.56
C ALA A 85 5.52 34.68 -5.07
N PRO A 86 5.71 35.94 -4.62
CA PRO A 86 5.53 36.33 -3.24
C PRO A 86 4.07 36.20 -2.75
N GLU A 87 3.11 36.06 -3.65
CA GLU A 87 1.72 35.76 -3.34
C GLU A 87 1.49 34.30 -2.91
N CYS A 88 2.42 33.42 -3.17
CA CYS A 88 2.34 32.01 -2.80
C CYS A 88 2.95 31.78 -1.41
N PRO A 89 2.27 31.06 -0.48
CA PRO A 89 2.78 30.84 0.87
C PRO A 89 4.03 29.93 0.84
N ALA A 90 5.19 30.55 1.07
CA ALA A 90 6.49 29.86 1.04
C ALA A 90 6.56 28.68 2.02
N GLU A 91 5.86 28.76 3.16
CA GLU A 91 5.76 27.71 4.16
C GLU A 91 5.07 26.42 3.66
N LEU A 92 4.27 26.51 2.58
CA LEU A 92 3.66 25.35 1.92
C LEU A 92 4.48 24.94 0.67
N TRP A 93 4.91 25.90 -0.13
CA TRP A 93 5.59 25.62 -1.39
C TRP A 93 7.01 25.09 -1.22
N ALA A 94 7.79 25.63 -0.28
CA ALA A 94 9.17 25.19 -0.09
C ALA A 94 9.27 23.68 0.30
N PRO A 95 8.51 23.18 1.28
CA PRO A 95 8.53 21.74 1.58
C PRO A 95 7.96 20.88 0.46
N ALA A 96 6.95 21.34 -0.29
CA ALA A 96 6.38 20.62 -1.41
C ALA A 96 7.39 20.46 -2.57
N LEU A 97 8.06 21.55 -2.96
CA LEU A 97 9.12 21.54 -3.98
C LEU A 97 10.31 20.66 -3.56
N ALA A 98 10.75 20.75 -2.30
CA ALA A 98 11.80 19.88 -1.77
C ALA A 98 11.41 18.39 -1.83
N SER A 99 10.14 18.06 -1.55
CA SER A 99 9.62 16.69 -1.69
C SER A 99 9.71 16.19 -3.13
N ALA A 100 9.35 17.04 -4.09
CA ALA A 100 9.40 16.71 -5.51
C ALA A 100 10.84 16.47 -5.98
N GLU A 101 11.78 17.32 -5.59
CA GLU A 101 13.20 17.12 -5.88
C GLU A 101 13.74 15.83 -5.26
N ILE A 102 13.35 15.50 -4.02
CA ILE A 102 13.72 14.23 -3.37
C ILE A 102 13.21 13.03 -4.18
N ALA A 103 11.97 13.05 -4.63
CA ALA A 103 11.41 11.97 -5.42
C ALA A 103 12.19 11.74 -6.73
N GLY A 104 12.48 12.82 -7.46
CA GLY A 104 13.31 12.75 -8.68
C GLY A 104 14.72 12.24 -8.43
N LEU A 105 15.38 12.69 -7.37
CA LEU A 105 16.70 12.21 -6.96
C LEU A 105 16.67 10.71 -6.60
N ALA A 106 15.65 10.27 -5.85
CA ALA A 106 15.47 8.87 -5.46
C ALA A 106 15.31 7.94 -6.67
N GLU A 107 14.56 8.38 -7.70
CA GLU A 107 14.43 7.65 -8.96
C GLU A 107 15.78 7.47 -9.66
N THR A 108 16.59 8.52 -9.71
CA THR A 108 17.92 8.45 -10.34
C THR A 108 18.86 7.57 -9.54
N VAL A 109 18.87 7.65 -8.22
CA VAL A 109 19.67 6.79 -7.34
C VAL A 109 19.26 5.32 -7.49
N LEU A 110 17.95 5.03 -7.56
CA LEU A 110 17.45 3.68 -7.83
C LEU A 110 17.91 3.17 -9.20
N ALA A 111 17.78 4.01 -10.26
CA ALA A 111 18.20 3.64 -11.61
C ALA A 111 19.68 3.33 -11.70
N LEU A 112 20.55 4.17 -11.10
CA LEU A 112 22.00 3.95 -11.02
C LEU A 112 22.34 2.65 -10.27
N THR A 113 21.61 2.35 -9.20
CA THR A 113 21.85 1.15 -8.39
C THR A 113 21.37 -0.11 -9.09
N LEU A 114 20.28 -0.04 -9.84
CA LEU A 114 19.81 -1.13 -10.70
C LEU A 114 20.84 -1.45 -11.79
N ASP A 115 21.30 -0.44 -12.53
CA ASP A 115 22.33 -0.60 -13.57
C ASP A 115 23.62 -1.21 -12.99
N TRP A 116 24.12 -0.66 -11.89
CA TRP A 116 25.29 -1.18 -11.20
C TRP A 116 25.16 -2.64 -10.81
N THR A 117 24.05 -3.03 -10.18
CA THR A 117 23.86 -4.40 -9.69
C THR A 117 23.62 -5.41 -10.82
N GLN A 118 23.13 -4.97 -11.98
CA GLN A 118 22.95 -5.79 -13.17
C GLN A 118 24.27 -5.98 -13.95
N THR A 119 25.15 -4.97 -13.93
CA THR A 119 26.42 -5.00 -14.69
C THR A 119 27.58 -5.55 -13.88
N ARG A 120 27.65 -5.25 -12.58
CA ARG A 120 28.73 -5.72 -11.69
C ARG A 120 28.63 -7.21 -11.43
N GLN A 121 29.66 -7.95 -11.79
CA GLN A 121 29.75 -9.40 -11.56
C GLN A 121 30.65 -9.71 -10.35
N GLN A 122 30.15 -10.58 -9.47
CA GLN A 122 30.89 -11.20 -8.36
C GLN A 122 30.34 -12.62 -8.16
N PHE A 123 31.19 -13.53 -7.68
CA PHE A 123 30.81 -14.94 -7.49
C PHE A 123 30.27 -15.59 -8.78
N GLY A 124 30.81 -15.19 -9.95
CA GLY A 124 30.46 -15.74 -11.25
C GLY A 124 29.10 -15.30 -11.83
N LYS A 125 28.43 -14.31 -11.24
CA LYS A 125 27.13 -13.80 -11.69
C LYS A 125 26.94 -12.31 -11.35
N PRO A 126 25.99 -11.60 -12.03
CA PRO A 126 25.60 -10.26 -11.64
C PRO A 126 25.15 -10.19 -10.17
N LEU A 127 25.44 -9.09 -9.48
CA LEU A 127 25.02 -8.89 -8.08
C LEU A 127 23.51 -9.01 -7.92
N SER A 128 22.74 -8.53 -8.91
CA SER A 128 21.28 -8.61 -8.95
C SER A 128 20.71 -10.04 -8.90
N LYS A 129 21.53 -11.08 -9.17
CA LYS A 129 21.11 -12.48 -9.02
C LYS A 129 21.20 -13.02 -7.59
N ASN A 130 21.64 -12.21 -6.63
CA ASN A 130 21.66 -12.57 -5.22
C ASN A 130 20.36 -12.10 -4.54
N GLN A 131 19.69 -12.97 -3.80
CA GLN A 131 18.39 -12.68 -3.18
C GLN A 131 18.47 -11.49 -2.21
N ALA A 132 19.54 -11.38 -1.41
CA ALA A 132 19.72 -10.24 -0.50
C ALA A 132 19.80 -8.89 -1.26
N VAL A 133 20.46 -8.88 -2.44
CA VAL A 133 20.53 -7.69 -3.31
C VAL A 133 19.13 -7.39 -3.88
N GLN A 134 18.41 -8.41 -4.32
CA GLN A 134 17.02 -8.25 -4.82
C GLN A 134 16.10 -7.66 -3.77
N HIS A 135 16.19 -8.10 -2.51
CA HIS A 135 15.40 -7.57 -1.41
C HIS A 135 15.73 -6.11 -1.08
N SER A 136 17.00 -5.75 -1.12
CA SER A 136 17.44 -4.35 -0.92
C SER A 136 16.95 -3.45 -2.05
N LEU A 137 17.04 -3.90 -3.31
CA LEU A 137 16.49 -3.16 -4.46
C LEU A 137 14.97 -3.02 -4.39
N ALA A 138 14.26 -4.05 -3.93
CA ALA A 138 12.81 -4.00 -3.73
C ALA A 138 12.42 -2.98 -2.64
N GLN A 139 13.19 -2.91 -1.55
CA GLN A 139 12.99 -1.90 -0.51
C GLN A 139 13.27 -0.49 -1.04
N MET A 140 14.36 -0.29 -1.78
CA MET A 140 14.63 1.00 -2.44
C MET A 140 13.49 1.42 -3.37
N ALA A 141 12.96 0.49 -4.15
CA ALA A 141 11.84 0.74 -5.06
C ALA A 141 10.56 1.15 -4.32
N ALA A 142 10.22 0.45 -3.23
CA ALA A 142 9.06 0.78 -2.41
C ALA A 142 9.19 2.17 -1.76
N GLU A 143 10.38 2.52 -1.26
CA GLU A 143 10.66 3.84 -0.70
C GLU A 143 10.63 4.94 -1.77
N THR A 144 11.16 4.67 -2.98
CA THR A 144 11.09 5.61 -4.12
C THR A 144 9.64 5.85 -4.54
N ALA A 145 8.83 4.78 -4.59
CA ALA A 145 7.40 4.88 -4.89
C ALA A 145 6.65 5.70 -3.82
N ALA A 146 6.96 5.48 -2.54
CA ALA A 146 6.38 6.25 -1.45
C ALA A 146 6.78 7.73 -1.52
N ALA A 147 8.01 8.05 -1.91
CA ALA A 147 8.43 9.44 -2.14
C ALA A 147 7.65 10.08 -3.30
N GLY A 148 7.39 9.35 -4.39
CA GLY A 148 6.53 9.80 -5.48
C GLY A 148 5.09 10.08 -5.03
N ALA A 149 4.49 9.16 -4.27
CA ALA A 149 3.16 9.36 -3.70
C ALA A 149 3.11 10.52 -2.70
N ALA A 150 4.20 10.75 -1.94
CA ALA A 150 4.33 11.88 -1.02
C ALA A 150 4.27 13.24 -1.75
N VAL A 151 4.82 13.32 -2.98
CA VAL A 151 4.68 14.52 -3.83
C VAL A 151 3.22 14.76 -4.21
N GLY A 152 2.51 13.70 -4.62
CA GLY A 152 1.08 13.80 -4.91
C GLY A 152 0.26 14.27 -3.71
N LEU A 153 0.58 13.79 -2.50
CA LEU A 153 -0.06 14.25 -1.25
C LEU A 153 0.23 15.74 -1.00
N ALA A 154 1.49 16.17 -1.19
CA ALA A 154 1.86 17.58 -1.06
C ALA A 154 1.13 18.46 -2.10
N GLY A 155 0.96 17.99 -3.34
CA GLY A 155 0.20 18.66 -4.38
C GLY A 155 -1.27 18.87 -4.00
N LEU A 156 -1.92 17.85 -3.45
CA LEU A 156 -3.27 17.97 -2.88
C LEU A 156 -3.30 18.99 -1.73
N GLY A 157 -2.28 18.97 -0.87
CA GLY A 157 -2.14 19.94 0.21
C GLY A 157 -2.00 21.37 -0.29
N LEU A 158 -1.26 21.61 -1.37
CA LEU A 158 -1.15 22.93 -2.01
C LEU A 158 -2.49 23.40 -2.58
N ALA A 159 -3.20 22.53 -3.27
CA ALA A 159 -4.50 22.85 -3.87
C ALA A 159 -5.58 23.18 -2.82
N GLY A 160 -5.52 22.56 -1.64
CA GLY A 160 -6.46 22.75 -0.53
C GLY A 160 -5.94 23.66 0.59
N GLU A 161 -4.77 24.27 0.43
CA GLU A 161 -4.07 25.04 1.49
C GLU A 161 -3.91 24.24 2.80
N ASN A 162 -3.79 22.92 2.68
CA ASN A 162 -3.69 22.00 3.81
C ASN A 162 -2.23 21.73 4.17
N TRP A 163 -1.74 22.41 5.20
CA TRP A 163 -0.36 22.28 5.65
C TRP A 163 0.00 20.86 6.12
N ALA A 164 -0.95 20.10 6.69
CA ALA A 164 -0.68 18.75 7.21
C ALA A 164 -0.38 17.75 6.09
N MET A 165 -1.04 17.87 4.94
CA MET A 165 -0.76 17.06 3.76
C MET A 165 0.64 17.39 3.19
N VAL A 166 1.00 18.67 3.12
CA VAL A 166 2.33 19.10 2.68
C VAL A 166 3.40 18.59 3.64
N ALA A 167 3.17 18.74 4.95
CA ALA A 167 4.06 18.26 6.00
C ALA A 167 4.27 16.75 5.95
N ALA A 168 3.19 15.98 5.80
CA ALA A 168 3.24 14.53 5.67
C ALA A 168 4.01 14.10 4.40
N GLY A 169 3.78 14.78 3.28
CA GLY A 169 4.52 14.58 2.04
C GLY A 169 6.01 14.82 2.22
N LYS A 170 6.40 15.96 2.79
CA LYS A 170 7.81 16.31 3.03
C LYS A 170 8.49 15.34 4.00
N ALA A 171 7.85 15.05 5.13
CA ALA A 171 8.40 14.14 6.13
C ALA A 171 8.66 12.74 5.52
N ARG A 172 7.66 12.19 4.81
CA ARG A 172 7.77 10.84 4.22
C ARG A 172 8.79 10.77 3.09
N ALA A 173 8.88 11.81 2.22
CA ALA A 173 9.91 11.89 1.19
C ALA A 173 11.31 11.98 1.81
N SER A 174 11.48 12.75 2.89
CA SER A 174 12.76 12.88 3.60
C SER A 174 13.23 11.58 4.24
N GLU A 175 12.34 10.79 4.85
CA GLU A 175 12.68 9.44 5.34
C GLU A 175 13.11 8.52 4.19
N ALA A 176 12.37 8.52 3.08
CA ALA A 176 12.70 7.73 1.91
C ALA A 176 14.10 8.08 1.37
N ALA A 177 14.46 9.37 1.32
CA ALA A 177 15.79 9.83 0.91
C ALA A 177 16.91 9.17 1.73
N GLY A 178 16.73 9.07 3.05
CA GLY A 178 17.68 8.41 3.95
C GLY A 178 17.86 6.93 3.63
N VAL A 179 16.77 6.20 3.47
CA VAL A 179 16.78 4.75 3.20
C VAL A 179 17.37 4.47 1.80
N VAL A 180 16.91 5.20 0.79
CA VAL A 180 17.38 5.02 -0.60
C VAL A 180 18.88 5.29 -0.70
N ALA A 181 19.39 6.38 -0.11
CA ALA A 181 20.80 6.69 -0.11
C ALA A 181 21.65 5.59 0.58
N ALA A 182 21.23 5.16 1.78
CA ALA A 182 21.94 4.15 2.54
C ALA A 182 22.05 2.81 1.79
N LEU A 183 20.94 2.32 1.23
CA LEU A 183 20.92 1.09 0.45
C LEU A 183 21.71 1.20 -0.85
N ALA A 184 21.67 2.35 -1.52
CA ALA A 184 22.46 2.59 -2.72
C ALA A 184 23.96 2.48 -2.43
N HIS A 185 24.46 3.14 -1.40
CA HIS A 185 25.88 3.04 -1.00
C HIS A 185 26.25 1.61 -0.62
N GLN A 186 25.39 0.91 0.14
CA GLN A 186 25.62 -0.49 0.50
C GLN A 186 25.73 -1.41 -0.73
N LEU A 187 24.86 -1.24 -1.71
CA LEU A 187 24.83 -2.09 -2.91
C LEU A 187 25.96 -1.77 -3.91
N HIS A 188 26.47 -0.54 -3.93
CA HIS A 188 27.66 -0.19 -4.71
C HIS A 188 28.96 -0.67 -4.06
N GLY A 189 28.98 -0.82 -2.73
CA GLY A 189 30.17 -1.18 -1.96
C GLY A 189 31.22 -0.07 -1.96
N ALA A 190 32.51 -0.42 -1.95
CA ALA A 190 33.61 0.54 -1.82
C ALA A 190 33.59 1.67 -2.86
N ILE A 191 33.23 1.38 -4.10
CA ILE A 191 33.17 2.40 -5.16
C ILE A 191 32.09 3.46 -4.87
N GLY A 192 31.00 3.05 -4.20
CA GLY A 192 29.91 3.94 -3.84
C GLY A 192 30.29 5.04 -2.87
N VAL A 193 31.36 4.86 -2.07
CA VAL A 193 31.83 5.87 -1.11
C VAL A 193 32.99 6.71 -1.65
N THR A 194 33.27 6.62 -2.95
CA THR A 194 34.34 7.39 -3.62
C THR A 194 33.75 8.48 -4.52
N ALA A 195 34.57 9.48 -4.86
CA ALA A 195 34.24 10.49 -5.84
C ALA A 195 34.36 10.00 -7.30
N GLU A 196 34.85 8.79 -7.53
CA GLU A 196 35.00 8.21 -8.87
C GLU A 196 33.64 7.86 -9.48
N HIS A 197 32.77 7.20 -8.70
CA HIS A 197 31.43 6.86 -9.14
C HIS A 197 30.48 8.04 -8.97
N ARG A 198 29.61 8.28 -9.95
CA ARG A 198 28.69 9.42 -9.95
C ARG A 198 27.59 9.38 -8.84
N LEU A 199 27.39 8.26 -8.15
CA LEU A 199 26.39 8.08 -7.11
C LEU A 199 26.42 9.23 -6.08
N HIS A 200 27.59 9.63 -5.60
CA HIS A 200 27.77 10.67 -4.59
C HIS A 200 27.17 12.03 -5.01
N LEU A 201 27.05 12.31 -6.31
CA LEU A 201 26.46 13.56 -6.81
C LEU A 201 24.98 13.64 -6.45
N PHE A 202 24.28 12.51 -6.51
CA PHE A 202 22.85 12.41 -6.23
C PHE A 202 22.56 12.15 -4.76
N THR A 203 23.29 11.29 -4.08
CA THR A 203 23.06 11.01 -2.64
C THR A 203 23.39 12.20 -1.75
N ARG A 204 24.40 13.01 -2.09
CA ARG A 204 24.66 14.28 -1.39
C ARG A 204 23.54 15.29 -1.61
N ALA A 205 22.94 15.33 -2.81
CA ALA A 205 21.78 16.16 -3.06
C ALA A 205 20.56 15.65 -2.27
N LEU A 206 20.33 14.33 -2.19
CA LEU A 206 19.28 13.75 -1.35
C LEU A 206 19.42 14.18 0.12
N TRP A 207 20.60 14.07 0.70
CA TRP A 207 20.85 14.51 2.08
C TRP A 207 20.62 16.01 2.26
N GLN A 208 21.03 16.84 1.31
CA GLN A 208 20.78 18.28 1.35
C GLN A 208 19.28 18.59 1.30
N ARG A 209 18.54 17.98 0.35
CA ARG A 209 17.09 18.21 0.21
C ARG A 209 16.28 17.61 1.36
N ARG A 210 16.79 16.59 2.03
CA ARG A 210 16.19 16.02 3.25
C ARG A 210 16.00 17.08 4.34
N ASP A 211 16.98 17.95 4.52
CA ASP A 211 16.99 19.01 5.55
C ASP A 211 16.45 20.35 5.03
N THR A 212 16.34 20.53 3.70
CA THR A 212 15.79 21.76 3.11
C THR A 212 14.32 21.92 3.48
N ALA A 213 13.91 23.13 3.85
CA ALA A 213 12.54 23.47 4.28
C ALA A 213 12.04 22.65 5.49
N GLY A 214 12.91 22.29 6.41
CA GLY A 214 12.64 21.49 7.61
C GLY A 214 12.96 20.01 7.43
N SER A 215 13.53 19.40 8.48
CA SER A 215 13.81 17.97 8.54
C SER A 215 12.54 17.16 8.74
N GLU A 216 12.63 15.83 8.53
CA GLU A 216 11.50 14.95 8.87
C GLU A 216 11.13 15.02 10.35
N HIS A 217 12.08 15.24 11.24
CA HIS A 217 11.80 15.39 12.68
C HIS A 217 10.95 16.62 12.96
N ASP A 218 11.24 17.76 12.33
CA ASP A 218 10.48 19.00 12.51
C ASP A 218 9.04 18.81 12.06
N TRP A 219 8.83 18.21 10.88
CA TRP A 219 7.51 17.96 10.33
C TRP A 219 6.73 16.89 11.12
N HIS A 220 7.39 15.81 11.55
CA HIS A 220 6.78 14.83 12.43
C HIS A 220 6.34 15.45 13.74
N THR A 221 7.16 16.30 14.35
CA THR A 221 6.82 16.97 15.62
C THR A 221 5.58 17.83 15.46
N ARG A 222 5.49 18.63 14.39
CA ARG A 222 4.30 19.46 14.12
C ARG A 222 3.04 18.62 13.84
N LEU A 223 3.17 17.58 13.02
CA LEU A 223 2.05 16.66 12.72
C LEU A 223 1.55 15.95 13.98
N GLY A 224 2.46 15.47 14.82
CA GLY A 224 2.09 14.78 16.04
C GLY A 224 1.41 15.70 17.06
N ALA A 225 1.83 16.94 17.17
CA ALA A 225 1.14 17.93 18.00
C ALA A 225 -0.31 18.15 17.51
N ASP A 226 -0.53 18.25 16.18
CA ASP A 226 -1.88 18.40 15.61
C ASP A 226 -2.73 17.13 15.81
N VAL A 227 -2.14 15.93 15.68
CA VAL A 227 -2.84 14.66 15.98
C VAL A 227 -3.32 14.62 17.43
N LEU A 228 -2.45 14.98 18.39
CA LEU A 228 -2.82 14.98 19.81
C LEU A 228 -3.89 16.03 20.11
N ALA A 229 -3.79 17.22 19.54
CA ALA A 229 -4.80 18.28 19.69
C ALA A 229 -6.17 17.88 19.11
N ARG A 230 -6.19 17.09 18.01
CA ARG A 230 -7.43 16.55 17.40
C ARG A 230 -7.95 15.30 18.14
N GLY A 231 -7.10 14.63 18.90
CA GLY A 231 -7.40 13.38 19.60
C GLY A 231 -7.60 12.16 18.69
N SER A 232 -7.17 12.22 17.41
CA SER A 232 -7.29 11.10 16.47
C SER A 232 -6.34 11.24 15.29
N LEU A 233 -5.59 10.17 15.04
CA LEU A 233 -4.74 9.97 13.87
C LEU A 233 -5.57 9.81 12.59
N TRP A 234 -6.67 9.04 12.67
CA TRP A 234 -7.55 8.76 11.54
C TRP A 234 -8.28 10.03 11.06
N ARG A 235 -8.73 10.87 11.98
CA ARG A 235 -9.34 12.16 11.63
C ARG A 235 -8.37 13.09 10.93
N LEU A 236 -7.13 13.22 11.37
CA LEU A 236 -6.14 14.00 10.64
C LEU A 236 -5.98 13.50 9.19
N ALA A 237 -6.01 12.18 8.97
CA ALA A 237 -5.85 11.60 7.64
C ALA A 237 -7.10 11.69 6.75
N THR A 238 -8.30 11.99 7.30
CA THR A 238 -9.56 11.82 6.57
C THR A 238 -10.56 12.96 6.67
N ASP A 239 -10.48 13.84 7.66
CA ASP A 239 -11.49 14.90 7.84
C ASP A 239 -11.32 16.05 6.85
N GLU A 240 -10.09 16.26 6.37
CA GLU A 240 -9.84 17.17 5.28
C GLU A 240 -10.06 16.43 3.95
N PRO A 241 -11.09 16.77 3.17
CA PRO A 241 -11.32 16.11 1.90
C PRO A 241 -10.11 16.35 0.98
N LEU A 242 -9.70 15.29 0.27
CA LEU A 242 -8.69 15.39 -0.77
C LEU A 242 -9.29 16.13 -1.99
N LEU A 243 -9.60 17.41 -1.82
CA LEU A 243 -10.10 18.28 -2.87
C LEU A 243 -8.92 18.70 -3.74
N GLY A 244 -9.07 18.62 -5.03
CA GLY A 244 -8.03 19.07 -5.96
C GLY A 244 -7.94 18.20 -7.21
N LEU A 245 -6.92 18.46 -7.99
CA LEU A 245 -6.70 17.86 -9.29
C LEU A 245 -6.51 16.35 -9.18
N ALA A 246 -7.31 15.60 -9.95
CA ALA A 246 -7.00 14.20 -10.24
C ALA A 246 -5.84 14.20 -11.25
N GLU A 247 -4.69 13.64 -10.86
CA GLU A 247 -3.59 13.46 -11.78
C GLU A 247 -3.54 11.99 -12.20
N PRO A 248 -3.65 11.69 -13.51
CA PRO A 248 -3.31 10.38 -14.01
C PRO A 248 -1.82 10.11 -13.71
N ALA A 249 -1.48 8.86 -13.44
CA ALA A 249 -0.07 8.46 -13.44
C ALA A 249 0.53 8.86 -14.80
N THR A 250 1.64 9.59 -14.80
CA THR A 250 2.25 10.02 -16.06
C THR A 250 2.71 8.81 -16.87
N ALA A 251 2.43 8.81 -18.15
CA ALA A 251 2.91 7.76 -19.05
C ALA A 251 4.44 7.77 -19.01
N GLY A 252 5.03 6.73 -18.38
CA GLY A 252 6.49 6.63 -18.19
C GLY A 252 6.93 6.54 -16.73
N ASP A 253 6.05 6.76 -15.76
CA ASP A 253 6.36 6.49 -14.36
C ASP A 253 6.56 4.99 -14.14
N ARG A 254 7.67 4.64 -13.51
CA ARG A 254 7.99 3.24 -13.18
C ARG A 254 7.01 2.64 -12.18
N PHE A 255 6.46 3.47 -11.30
CA PHE A 255 5.50 3.11 -10.26
C PHE A 255 4.27 3.97 -10.40
N ARG A 256 3.10 3.34 -10.55
CA ARG A 256 1.86 4.00 -10.92
C ARG A 256 0.96 4.17 -9.71
N PHE A 257 0.97 5.36 -9.12
CA PHE A 257 0.05 5.74 -8.06
C PHE A 257 -0.68 7.01 -8.47
N PRO A 258 -1.74 6.90 -9.29
CA PRO A 258 -2.54 8.05 -9.68
C PRO A 258 -3.05 8.80 -8.45
N VAL A 259 -2.96 10.12 -8.49
CA VAL A 259 -3.55 10.96 -7.45
C VAL A 259 -5.03 11.14 -7.75
N VAL A 260 -5.89 10.72 -6.82
CA VAL A 260 -7.34 10.78 -6.99
C VAL A 260 -7.95 11.64 -5.89
N ALA A 261 -8.60 12.74 -6.31
CA ALA A 261 -9.35 13.59 -5.40
C ALA A 261 -10.58 12.86 -4.81
N GLU A 262 -11.01 13.30 -3.64
CA GLU A 262 -12.27 12.86 -3.03
C GLU A 262 -13.43 13.67 -3.61
N THR A 263 -14.55 12.99 -3.85
CA THR A 263 -15.80 13.66 -4.29
C THR A 263 -16.70 13.91 -3.07
N ALA A 264 -17.58 14.91 -3.16
CA ALA A 264 -18.58 15.17 -2.12
C ALA A 264 -19.40 13.91 -1.79
N ALA A 265 -19.80 13.14 -2.81
CA ALA A 265 -20.54 11.90 -2.63
C ALA A 265 -19.75 10.83 -1.82
N ARG A 266 -18.42 10.79 -1.95
CA ARG A 266 -17.58 9.89 -1.14
C ARG A 266 -17.40 10.40 0.28
N ALA A 267 -17.34 11.71 0.48
CA ALA A 267 -17.35 12.31 1.81
C ALA A 267 -18.66 12.01 2.54
N ASP A 268 -19.81 12.14 1.86
CA ASP A 268 -21.12 11.77 2.40
C ASP A 268 -21.20 10.27 2.72
N LEU A 269 -20.70 9.39 1.83
CA LEU A 269 -20.61 7.96 2.09
C LEU A 269 -19.75 7.65 3.33
N ARG A 270 -18.63 8.34 3.49
CA ARG A 270 -17.76 8.21 4.67
C ARG A 270 -18.51 8.57 5.96
N ALA A 271 -19.24 9.67 5.94
CA ALA A 271 -20.06 10.10 7.09
C ALA A 271 -21.14 9.06 7.43
N ASP A 272 -21.87 8.53 6.43
CA ASP A 272 -22.90 7.50 6.63
C ASP A 272 -22.30 6.21 7.23
N VAL A 273 -21.13 5.78 6.76
CA VAL A 273 -20.43 4.61 7.34
C VAL A 273 -20.00 4.89 8.79
N ARG A 274 -19.48 6.07 9.09
CA ARG A 274 -19.09 6.45 10.46
C ARG A 274 -20.26 6.46 11.42
N ASP A 275 -21.39 7.01 11.01
CA ASP A 275 -22.61 7.04 11.83
C ASP A 275 -23.10 5.63 12.15
N PHE A 276 -23.14 4.75 11.14
CA PHE A 276 -23.46 3.34 11.33
C PHE A 276 -22.48 2.64 12.30
N LEU A 277 -21.19 2.87 12.15
CA LEU A 277 -20.18 2.25 13.00
C LEU A 277 -20.23 2.76 14.44
N ALA A 278 -20.54 4.04 14.63
CA ALA A 278 -20.71 4.62 15.97
C ALA A 278 -21.86 3.92 16.73
N GLU A 279 -22.93 3.54 16.05
CA GLU A 279 -24.04 2.78 16.63
C GLU A 279 -23.68 1.32 16.86
N GLU A 280 -23.19 0.64 15.82
CA GLU A 280 -22.99 -0.82 15.86
C GLU A 280 -21.81 -1.28 16.72
N LEU A 281 -20.78 -0.46 16.86
CA LEU A 281 -19.60 -0.79 17.63
C LEU A 281 -19.58 -0.19 19.06
N ALA A 282 -20.62 0.57 19.45
CA ALA A 282 -20.67 1.25 20.75
C ALA A 282 -20.48 0.31 21.95
N ALA A 283 -20.95 -0.93 21.85
CA ALA A 283 -20.85 -1.94 22.90
C ALA A 283 -19.54 -2.77 22.84
N LEU A 284 -18.72 -2.61 21.79
CA LEU A 284 -17.49 -3.38 21.62
C LEU A 284 -16.30 -2.63 22.21
N PRO A 285 -15.63 -3.18 23.23
CA PRO A 285 -14.44 -2.54 23.80
C PRO A 285 -13.26 -2.55 22.81
N PRO A 286 -12.28 -1.64 22.99
CA PRO A 286 -11.17 -1.46 22.03
C PRO A 286 -10.31 -2.71 21.82
N ASP A 287 -10.06 -3.52 22.85
CA ASP A 287 -9.31 -4.77 22.75
C ASP A 287 -10.01 -5.80 21.85
N VAL A 288 -11.35 -5.86 21.89
CA VAL A 288 -12.15 -6.68 20.95
C VAL A 288 -12.08 -6.09 19.53
N ARG A 289 -12.20 -4.76 19.40
CA ARG A 289 -12.07 -4.06 18.11
C ARG A 289 -10.67 -4.19 17.50
N ALA A 290 -9.63 -4.34 18.31
CA ALA A 290 -8.27 -4.61 17.83
C ALA A 290 -8.15 -5.92 17.04
N HIS A 291 -9.09 -6.86 17.22
CA HIS A 291 -9.19 -8.08 16.43
C HIS A 291 -9.94 -7.91 15.10
N SER A 292 -10.33 -6.71 14.70
CA SER A 292 -11.17 -6.37 13.52
C SER A 292 -11.05 -7.34 12.34
N TRP A 293 -9.85 -7.52 11.82
CA TRP A 293 -9.55 -8.43 10.73
C TRP A 293 -9.91 -9.89 11.04
N ASN A 294 -9.74 -10.33 12.30
CA ASN A 294 -10.05 -11.67 12.78
C ASN A 294 -11.41 -11.73 13.48
N GLY A 295 -12.05 -10.59 13.73
CA GLY A 295 -13.37 -10.52 14.34
C GLY A 295 -14.44 -11.08 13.42
N GLN A 296 -15.17 -12.12 13.89
CA GLN A 296 -16.20 -12.77 13.10
C GLN A 296 -17.58 -12.49 13.67
N SER A 297 -18.42 -11.78 12.88
CA SER A 297 -19.81 -11.51 13.20
C SER A 297 -20.70 -11.68 11.96
N PRO A 298 -21.45 -12.80 11.87
CA PRO A 298 -22.44 -13.01 10.82
C PRO A 298 -23.52 -11.92 10.79
N ASP A 299 -23.99 -11.48 11.97
CA ASP A 299 -25.04 -10.45 12.07
C ASP A 299 -24.55 -9.11 11.54
N PHE A 300 -23.34 -8.72 11.89
CA PHE A 300 -22.72 -7.50 11.34
C PHE A 300 -22.58 -7.58 9.82
N SER A 301 -22.18 -8.75 9.30
CA SER A 301 -22.06 -8.97 7.85
C SER A 301 -23.41 -8.82 7.12
N ARG A 302 -24.52 -9.34 7.70
CA ARG A 302 -25.86 -9.13 7.13
C ARG A 302 -26.27 -7.66 7.10
N LYS A 303 -25.98 -6.90 8.18
CA LYS A 303 -26.24 -5.46 8.21
C LYS A 303 -25.47 -4.70 7.13
N LEU A 304 -24.22 -5.10 6.85
CA LEU A 304 -23.47 -4.54 5.72
C LEU A 304 -24.10 -4.88 4.38
N GLY A 305 -24.58 -6.12 4.20
CA GLY A 305 -25.32 -6.54 3.01
C GLY A 305 -26.61 -5.73 2.81
N GLU A 306 -27.40 -5.50 3.87
CA GLU A 306 -28.62 -4.68 3.84
C GLU A 306 -28.35 -3.21 3.46
N ARG A 307 -27.18 -2.67 3.83
CA ARG A 307 -26.71 -1.33 3.43
C ARG A 307 -26.12 -1.27 2.01
N GLY A 308 -25.94 -2.42 1.35
CA GLY A 308 -25.28 -2.49 0.04
C GLY A 308 -23.78 -2.23 0.09
N TRP A 309 -23.13 -2.50 1.23
CA TRP A 309 -21.69 -2.33 1.44
C TRP A 309 -20.88 -3.61 1.27
N LEU A 310 -21.54 -4.72 0.90
CA LEU A 310 -20.94 -5.91 0.33
C LEU A 310 -21.20 -5.96 -1.17
N ALA A 311 -20.41 -6.68 -1.92
CA ALA A 311 -20.53 -6.82 -3.38
C ALA A 311 -20.65 -5.46 -4.13
N MET A 312 -20.05 -4.41 -3.57
CA MET A 312 -20.24 -3.03 -4.04
C MET A 312 -19.92 -2.86 -5.53
N THR A 313 -18.85 -3.48 -6.01
CA THR A 313 -18.37 -3.34 -7.40
C THR A 313 -18.99 -4.35 -8.37
N TRP A 314 -19.79 -5.31 -7.86
CA TRP A 314 -20.33 -6.38 -8.69
C TRP A 314 -21.53 -5.93 -9.52
N PRO A 315 -21.84 -6.64 -10.63
CA PRO A 315 -23.04 -6.36 -11.42
C PRO A 315 -24.35 -6.55 -10.63
N LYS A 316 -25.31 -5.70 -10.86
CA LYS A 316 -26.66 -5.81 -10.25
C LYS A 316 -27.35 -7.13 -10.53
N ALA A 317 -27.11 -7.72 -11.69
CA ALA A 317 -27.69 -9.01 -12.09
C ALA A 317 -27.37 -10.16 -11.13
N VAL A 318 -26.30 -10.06 -10.33
CA VAL A 318 -25.88 -11.05 -9.33
C VAL A 318 -26.03 -10.54 -7.89
N GLY A 319 -26.78 -9.47 -7.67
CA GLY A 319 -26.99 -8.88 -6.35
C GLY A 319 -25.97 -7.82 -5.95
N GLY A 320 -25.10 -7.40 -6.86
CA GLY A 320 -24.13 -6.32 -6.64
C GLY A 320 -24.73 -4.93 -6.82
N HIS A 321 -23.90 -3.91 -6.66
CA HIS A 321 -24.34 -2.51 -6.60
C HIS A 321 -23.73 -1.60 -7.69
N GLU A 322 -22.80 -2.11 -8.52
CA GLU A 322 -22.12 -1.37 -9.60
C GLU A 322 -21.49 -0.04 -9.12
N LYS A 323 -21.01 -0.04 -7.88
CA LYS A 323 -20.25 1.07 -7.30
C LYS A 323 -18.79 1.03 -7.76
N SER A 324 -18.11 2.17 -7.64
CA SER A 324 -16.70 2.24 -8.00
C SER A 324 -15.78 1.52 -7.00
N ALA A 325 -14.57 1.19 -7.42
CA ALA A 325 -13.53 0.65 -6.53
C ALA A 325 -13.13 1.66 -5.45
N LEU A 326 -13.21 2.96 -5.75
CA LEU A 326 -12.95 4.03 -4.80
C LEU A 326 -14.07 4.17 -3.75
N ASP A 327 -15.36 4.01 -4.13
CA ASP A 327 -16.45 4.02 -3.16
C ASP A 327 -16.33 2.83 -2.19
N ARG A 328 -15.99 1.64 -2.73
CA ARG A 328 -15.70 0.46 -1.91
C ARG A 328 -14.53 0.68 -0.97
N LEU A 329 -13.46 1.35 -1.43
CA LEU A 329 -12.29 1.67 -0.61
C LEU A 329 -12.69 2.52 0.60
N VAL A 330 -13.56 3.54 0.44
CA VAL A 330 -14.06 4.39 1.54
C VAL A 330 -14.73 3.55 2.61
N VAL A 331 -15.62 2.63 2.23
CA VAL A 331 -16.32 1.75 3.20
C VAL A 331 -15.32 0.88 3.95
N ILE A 332 -14.39 0.24 3.24
CA ILE A 332 -13.41 -0.66 3.86
C ILE A 332 -12.44 0.10 4.78
N GLU A 333 -12.01 1.30 4.38
CA GLU A 333 -11.17 2.15 5.23
C GLU A 333 -11.84 2.43 6.58
N GLU A 334 -13.11 2.86 6.59
CA GLU A 334 -13.82 3.17 7.83
C GLU A 334 -14.10 1.92 8.67
N LEU A 335 -14.50 0.79 8.05
CA LEU A 335 -14.69 -0.46 8.76
C LEU A 335 -13.42 -0.89 9.52
N LEU A 336 -12.26 -0.85 8.87
CA LEU A 336 -11.00 -1.29 9.47
C LEU A 336 -10.48 -0.28 10.49
N ALA A 337 -10.57 1.02 10.21
CA ALA A 337 -10.14 2.07 11.13
C ALA A 337 -10.92 2.03 12.44
N ALA A 338 -12.23 1.77 12.39
CA ALA A 338 -13.07 1.62 13.56
C ALA A 338 -12.90 0.27 14.27
N GLY A 339 -12.23 -0.69 13.67
CA GLY A 339 -12.08 -2.04 14.23
C GLY A 339 -13.33 -2.91 14.10
N ALA A 340 -14.09 -2.78 13.00
CA ALA A 340 -15.28 -3.58 12.74
C ALA A 340 -14.96 -5.06 12.51
N PRO A 341 -15.83 -6.01 12.94
CA PRO A 341 -15.60 -7.45 12.81
C PRO A 341 -15.89 -7.93 11.37
N VAL A 342 -14.89 -7.90 10.50
CA VAL A 342 -15.05 -8.14 9.05
C VAL A 342 -14.77 -9.58 8.60
N ALA A 343 -14.24 -10.45 9.45
CA ALA A 343 -13.73 -11.76 9.03
C ALA A 343 -14.79 -12.68 8.41
N ALA A 344 -16.07 -12.57 8.79
CA ALA A 344 -17.11 -13.45 8.30
C ALA A 344 -17.34 -13.32 6.79
N HIS A 345 -17.46 -12.11 6.26
CA HIS A 345 -17.73 -11.86 4.84
C HIS A 345 -16.46 -11.68 4.00
N TRP A 346 -15.32 -11.45 4.62
CA TRP A 346 -14.12 -10.92 3.95
C TRP A 346 -13.65 -11.78 2.78
N ILE A 347 -13.49 -13.10 3.01
CA ILE A 347 -13.03 -14.02 1.95
C ILE A 347 -14.07 -14.16 0.84
N ALA A 348 -15.35 -14.24 1.22
CA ALA A 348 -16.44 -14.38 0.26
C ALA A 348 -16.55 -13.15 -0.66
N ASP A 349 -16.57 -11.94 -0.08
CA ASP A 349 -16.72 -10.67 -0.81
C ASP A 349 -15.48 -10.31 -1.65
N ARG A 350 -14.28 -10.57 -1.12
CA ARG A 350 -13.04 -10.07 -1.74
C ARG A 350 -12.29 -11.06 -2.63
N GLN A 351 -12.51 -12.35 -2.45
CA GLN A 351 -11.77 -13.38 -3.15
C GLN A 351 -12.70 -14.33 -3.92
N THR A 352 -13.58 -15.04 -3.21
CA THR A 352 -14.46 -16.05 -3.84
C THR A 352 -15.42 -15.41 -4.84
N GLY A 353 -16.07 -14.31 -4.48
CA GLY A 353 -17.04 -13.65 -5.37
C GLY A 353 -16.41 -13.09 -6.65
N PRO A 354 -15.35 -12.29 -6.60
CA PRO A 354 -14.64 -11.81 -7.79
C PRO A 354 -14.12 -12.96 -8.67
N LEU A 355 -13.65 -14.05 -8.06
CA LEU A 355 -13.23 -15.25 -8.80
C LEU A 355 -14.40 -15.88 -9.56
N LEU A 356 -15.57 -16.04 -8.91
CA LEU A 356 -16.77 -16.59 -9.52
C LEU A 356 -17.33 -15.68 -10.62
N LEU A 357 -17.25 -14.37 -10.46
CA LEU A 357 -17.62 -13.41 -11.51
C LEU A 357 -16.77 -13.60 -12.77
N LYS A 358 -15.49 -13.90 -12.61
CA LYS A 358 -14.54 -14.01 -13.73
C LYS A 358 -14.51 -15.38 -14.36
N PHE A 359 -14.62 -16.46 -13.57
CA PHE A 359 -14.38 -17.83 -14.02
C PHE A 359 -15.56 -18.79 -13.75
N GLY A 360 -16.49 -18.42 -12.86
CA GLY A 360 -17.60 -19.28 -12.49
C GLY A 360 -18.64 -19.43 -13.60
N THR A 361 -19.31 -20.57 -13.61
CA THR A 361 -20.45 -20.83 -14.50
C THR A 361 -21.65 -19.95 -14.09
N PRO A 362 -22.62 -19.68 -14.99
CA PRO A 362 -23.85 -18.98 -14.61
C PRO A 362 -24.61 -19.64 -13.44
N ALA A 363 -24.59 -20.97 -13.35
CA ALA A 363 -25.19 -21.71 -12.25
C ALA A 363 -24.48 -21.45 -10.91
N GLN A 364 -23.14 -21.46 -10.90
CA GLN A 364 -22.34 -21.13 -9.73
C GLN A 364 -22.55 -19.67 -9.31
N GLN A 365 -22.55 -18.75 -10.25
CA GLN A 365 -22.81 -17.34 -9.97
C GLN A 365 -24.19 -17.14 -9.34
N ALA A 366 -25.22 -17.76 -9.89
CA ALA A 366 -26.59 -17.68 -9.35
C ALA A 366 -26.73 -18.32 -7.96
N ALA A 367 -26.00 -19.38 -7.68
CA ALA A 367 -26.05 -20.09 -6.40
C ALA A 367 -25.32 -19.36 -5.27
N TYR A 368 -24.20 -18.71 -5.55
CA TYR A 368 -23.31 -18.17 -4.51
C TYR A 368 -23.36 -16.65 -4.38
N LEU A 369 -23.33 -15.91 -5.50
CA LEU A 369 -23.10 -14.46 -5.45
C LEU A 369 -24.19 -13.68 -4.73
N PRO A 370 -25.51 -13.95 -4.91
CA PRO A 370 -26.55 -13.20 -4.20
C PRO A 370 -26.50 -13.40 -2.68
N ALA A 371 -26.16 -14.59 -2.20
CA ALA A 371 -26.06 -14.87 -0.77
C ALA A 371 -24.81 -14.22 -0.15
N ILE A 372 -23.70 -14.13 -0.90
CA ILE A 372 -22.51 -13.37 -0.48
C ILE A 372 -22.85 -11.89 -0.40
N ALA A 373 -23.53 -11.33 -1.40
CA ALA A 373 -23.90 -9.92 -1.43
C ALA A 373 -24.80 -9.52 -0.24
N ARG A 374 -25.65 -10.42 0.24
CA ARG A 374 -26.48 -10.21 1.45
C ARG A 374 -25.76 -10.50 2.76
N GLY A 375 -24.48 -10.92 2.74
CA GLY A 375 -23.75 -11.27 3.96
C GLY A 375 -24.24 -12.54 4.65
N GLU A 376 -24.82 -13.47 3.91
CA GLU A 376 -25.40 -14.74 4.40
C GLU A 376 -24.51 -15.95 4.10
N LEU A 377 -23.63 -15.87 3.09
CA LEU A 377 -22.72 -16.94 2.73
C LEU A 377 -21.28 -16.53 3.02
N PHE A 378 -20.61 -17.37 3.81
CA PHE A 378 -19.22 -17.21 4.18
C PHE A 378 -18.37 -18.28 3.52
N ALA A 379 -17.18 -17.88 3.05
CA ALA A 379 -16.26 -18.79 2.36
C ALA A 379 -14.94 -18.89 3.11
N CYS A 380 -14.25 -20.00 2.90
CA CYS A 380 -12.85 -20.16 3.26
C CYS A 380 -12.03 -20.62 2.05
N ILE A 381 -10.71 -20.53 2.15
CA ILE A 381 -9.79 -20.89 1.06
C ILE A 381 -8.87 -22.02 1.51
N GLY A 382 -8.85 -23.10 0.77
CA GLY A 382 -7.95 -24.23 0.96
C GLY A 382 -6.81 -24.22 -0.05
N MET A 383 -5.73 -23.50 0.25
CA MET A 383 -4.53 -23.44 -0.60
C MET A 383 -3.35 -24.16 0.02
N SER A 384 -2.82 -23.69 1.14
CA SER A 384 -1.60 -24.18 1.78
C SER A 384 -1.74 -25.61 2.31
N GLU A 385 -0.62 -26.35 2.32
CA GLU A 385 -0.51 -27.72 2.83
C GLU A 385 0.70 -27.85 3.76
N PRO A 386 0.87 -28.94 4.53
CA PRO A 386 2.02 -29.17 5.38
C PRO A 386 3.38 -28.99 4.68
N GLY A 387 3.47 -29.36 3.39
CA GLY A 387 4.66 -29.24 2.56
C GLY A 387 4.65 -28.10 1.54
N ALA A 388 3.56 -27.33 1.43
CA ALA A 388 3.38 -26.32 0.38
C ALA A 388 2.71 -25.05 0.93
N GLY A 389 3.53 -24.10 1.37
CA GLY A 389 3.13 -22.75 1.78
C GLY A 389 3.51 -21.71 0.73
N SER A 390 4.69 -21.09 0.86
CA SER A 390 5.18 -20.13 -0.14
C SER A 390 5.45 -20.76 -1.51
N ASP A 391 5.85 -22.03 -1.58
CA ASP A 391 5.90 -22.84 -2.81
C ASP A 391 4.57 -23.57 -3.03
N LEU A 392 3.52 -22.79 -3.27
CA LEU A 392 2.16 -23.30 -3.41
C LEU A 392 2.03 -24.31 -4.58
N ALA A 393 2.86 -24.18 -5.62
CA ALA A 393 2.88 -25.09 -6.75
C ALA A 393 3.31 -26.53 -6.42
N ALA A 394 3.89 -26.76 -5.22
CA ALA A 394 4.27 -28.08 -4.72
C ALA A 394 3.14 -28.82 -4.02
N LEU A 395 1.90 -28.30 -4.03
CA LEU A 395 0.75 -28.93 -3.39
C LEU A 395 0.47 -30.34 -3.89
N THR A 396 -0.04 -31.19 -3.00
CA THR A 396 -0.26 -32.62 -3.21
C THR A 396 -1.72 -33.08 -3.11
N THR A 397 -2.61 -32.26 -2.53
CA THR A 397 -4.05 -32.54 -2.48
C THR A 397 -4.55 -32.81 -3.90
N ARG A 398 -5.18 -33.96 -4.09
CA ARG A 398 -5.60 -34.48 -5.42
C ARG A 398 -7.09 -34.71 -5.47
N ALA A 399 -7.70 -34.28 -6.56
CA ALA A 399 -9.05 -34.60 -6.93
C ALA A 399 -9.01 -35.57 -8.14
N ARG A 400 -9.49 -36.82 -7.95
CA ARG A 400 -9.55 -37.83 -9.00
C ARG A 400 -10.93 -37.84 -9.63
N PRO A 401 -11.04 -37.83 -10.95
CA PRO A 401 -12.34 -37.92 -11.63
C PRO A 401 -13.03 -39.25 -11.33
N VAL A 402 -14.33 -39.19 -11.07
CA VAL A 402 -15.22 -40.33 -10.88
C VAL A 402 -16.54 -40.03 -11.59
N GLU A 403 -17.43 -41.03 -11.67
CA GLU A 403 -18.77 -40.81 -12.23
C GLU A 403 -19.50 -39.70 -11.43
N GLY A 404 -19.95 -38.65 -12.12
CA GLY A 404 -20.68 -37.54 -11.55
C GLY A 404 -19.84 -36.47 -10.83
N GLY A 405 -18.49 -36.60 -10.78
CA GLY A 405 -17.68 -35.59 -10.09
C GLY A 405 -16.25 -36.03 -9.79
N TRP A 406 -15.79 -35.68 -8.59
CA TRP A 406 -14.42 -35.84 -8.12
C TRP A 406 -14.36 -36.54 -6.76
N ARG A 407 -13.30 -37.32 -6.52
CA ARG A 407 -12.92 -37.78 -5.18
C ARG A 407 -11.66 -37.03 -4.72
N VAL A 408 -11.82 -36.26 -3.66
CA VAL A 408 -10.76 -35.42 -3.13
C VAL A 408 -10.09 -36.07 -1.93
N SER A 409 -8.75 -36.15 -1.97
CA SER A 409 -7.93 -36.64 -0.86
C SER A 409 -6.72 -35.72 -0.64
N GLY A 410 -6.42 -35.42 0.61
CA GLY A 410 -5.31 -34.54 0.99
C GLY A 410 -5.57 -33.77 2.28
N THR A 411 -4.70 -32.81 2.57
CA THR A 411 -4.80 -31.99 3.79
C THR A 411 -4.44 -30.54 3.50
N LYS A 412 -5.31 -29.62 3.90
CA LYS A 412 -5.06 -28.18 3.84
C LYS A 412 -4.76 -27.65 5.24
N LEU A 413 -3.85 -26.67 5.33
CA LEU A 413 -3.49 -25.99 6.57
C LEU A 413 -3.78 -24.50 6.52
N TRP A 414 -3.85 -23.88 7.68
CA TRP A 414 -4.03 -22.44 7.86
C TRP A 414 -5.33 -21.92 7.23
N THR A 415 -6.34 -22.80 7.11
CA THR A 415 -7.64 -22.42 6.54
C THR A 415 -8.41 -21.60 7.56
N THR A 416 -8.48 -20.29 7.31
CA THR A 416 -9.15 -19.32 8.18
C THR A 416 -10.64 -19.63 8.27
N TYR A 417 -11.15 -19.78 9.50
CA TYR A 417 -12.56 -20.02 9.83
C TYR A 417 -13.27 -21.12 9.03
N ALA A 418 -12.54 -22.17 8.62
CA ALA A 418 -13.17 -23.31 7.93
C ALA A 418 -14.35 -23.92 8.70
N HIS A 419 -14.29 -23.93 10.05
CA HIS A 419 -15.35 -24.42 10.92
C HIS A 419 -16.60 -23.54 10.98
N LYS A 420 -16.57 -22.36 10.38
CA LYS A 420 -17.69 -21.39 10.30
C LYS A 420 -18.08 -21.06 8.86
N ALA A 421 -17.32 -21.54 7.88
CA ALA A 421 -17.59 -21.30 6.48
C ALA A 421 -18.67 -22.26 5.94
N HIS A 422 -19.42 -21.83 4.93
CA HIS A 422 -20.40 -22.63 4.20
C HIS A 422 -19.77 -23.37 3.02
N ALA A 423 -18.77 -22.76 2.38
CA ALA A 423 -18.06 -23.32 1.23
C ALA A 423 -16.57 -23.02 1.30
N MET A 424 -15.77 -23.93 0.75
CA MET A 424 -14.34 -23.76 0.54
C MET A 424 -14.03 -23.62 -0.94
N LEU A 425 -13.24 -22.62 -1.29
CA LEU A 425 -12.54 -22.57 -2.56
C LEU A 425 -11.24 -23.39 -2.42
N LEU A 426 -11.26 -24.60 -2.94
CA LEU A 426 -10.18 -25.57 -2.81
C LEU A 426 -9.26 -25.57 -4.02
N LEU A 427 -7.99 -25.26 -3.85
CA LEU A 427 -6.96 -25.49 -4.86
C LEU A 427 -6.43 -26.92 -4.74
N CYS A 428 -6.52 -27.69 -5.79
CA CYS A 428 -6.08 -29.08 -5.82
C CYS A 428 -5.54 -29.50 -7.20
N ARG A 429 -4.96 -30.66 -7.27
CA ARG A 429 -4.44 -31.25 -8.50
C ARG A 429 -5.48 -32.19 -9.10
N THR A 430 -5.99 -31.88 -10.30
CA THR A 430 -6.96 -32.70 -11.06
C THR A 430 -6.29 -33.45 -12.18
N GLY A 431 -5.28 -32.87 -12.82
CA GLY A 431 -4.55 -33.45 -13.96
C GLY A 431 -3.14 -33.87 -13.61
N GLU A 432 -2.50 -34.47 -14.59
CA GLU A 432 -1.07 -34.76 -14.59
C GLU A 432 -0.30 -33.46 -14.90
N GLY A 433 0.98 -33.41 -14.56
CA GLY A 433 1.85 -32.28 -14.79
C GLY A 433 2.66 -31.91 -13.55
N GLN A 434 3.60 -31.00 -13.73
CA GLN A 434 4.48 -30.55 -12.66
C GLN A 434 4.23 -29.09 -12.29
N ARG A 435 4.47 -28.75 -11.03
CA ARG A 435 4.34 -27.38 -10.52
C ARG A 435 2.96 -26.78 -10.79
N HIS A 436 2.85 -25.82 -11.69
CA HIS A 436 1.65 -25.04 -11.99
C HIS A 436 0.64 -25.77 -12.89
N GLU A 437 1.06 -26.84 -13.55
CA GLU A 437 0.21 -27.62 -14.46
C GLU A 437 -0.74 -28.54 -13.70
N GLY A 438 -1.90 -28.83 -14.26
CA GLY A 438 -2.90 -29.75 -13.70
C GLY A 438 -3.51 -29.30 -12.39
N LEU A 439 -3.43 -27.99 -12.04
CA LEU A 439 -4.08 -27.40 -10.88
C LEU A 439 -5.46 -26.85 -11.26
N SER A 440 -6.45 -27.10 -10.40
CA SER A 440 -7.81 -26.60 -10.55
C SER A 440 -8.36 -26.10 -9.23
N GLN A 441 -9.41 -25.28 -9.26
CA GLN A 441 -10.15 -24.89 -8.07
C GLN A 441 -11.54 -25.52 -8.08
N LEU A 442 -11.95 -26.03 -6.92
CA LEU A 442 -13.27 -26.63 -6.69
C LEU A 442 -14.00 -25.88 -5.58
N LEU A 443 -15.30 -25.67 -5.73
CA LEU A 443 -16.18 -25.20 -4.64
C LEU A 443 -16.65 -26.41 -3.83
N VAL A 444 -16.18 -26.55 -2.60
CA VAL A 444 -16.50 -27.68 -1.72
C VAL A 444 -17.41 -27.20 -0.59
N PRO A 445 -18.65 -27.73 -0.47
CA PRO A 445 -19.48 -27.47 0.71
C PRO A 445 -18.79 -27.97 1.98
N MET A 446 -18.80 -27.18 3.05
CA MET A 446 -18.07 -27.50 4.28
C MET A 446 -18.75 -28.58 5.13
N ASP A 447 -19.96 -28.98 4.81
CA ASP A 447 -20.71 -30.10 5.39
C ASP A 447 -20.55 -31.42 4.61
N SER A 448 -19.65 -31.46 3.60
CA SER A 448 -19.42 -32.63 2.76
C SER A 448 -18.96 -33.83 3.59
N PRO A 449 -19.59 -35.04 3.43
CA PRO A 449 -19.16 -36.25 4.13
C PRO A 449 -17.70 -36.61 3.83
N GLY A 450 -16.95 -36.97 4.89
CA GLY A 450 -15.52 -37.28 4.79
C GLY A 450 -14.57 -36.09 4.98
N LEU A 451 -15.11 -34.89 5.18
CA LEU A 451 -14.35 -33.71 5.53
C LEU A 451 -14.15 -33.65 7.06
N ASN A 452 -12.89 -33.58 7.50
CA ASN A 452 -12.57 -33.51 8.93
C ASN A 452 -11.80 -32.23 9.21
N LEU A 453 -12.29 -31.46 10.19
CA LEU A 453 -11.70 -30.21 10.64
C LEU A 453 -10.99 -30.42 11.98
N ARG A 454 -9.74 -29.93 12.07
CA ARG A 454 -9.00 -29.87 13.33
C ARG A 454 -8.62 -28.43 13.63
N PRO A 455 -8.88 -27.95 14.85
CA PRO A 455 -8.50 -26.57 15.22
C PRO A 455 -6.99 -26.44 15.26
N ILE A 456 -6.52 -25.28 14.78
CA ILE A 456 -5.17 -24.78 15.01
C ILE A 456 -5.35 -23.53 15.83
N ILE A 457 -4.88 -23.61 17.08
CA ILE A 457 -4.94 -22.50 18.02
C ILE A 457 -3.74 -21.58 17.76
N ASP A 458 -4.01 -20.30 17.59
CA ASP A 458 -2.97 -19.31 17.36
C ASP A 458 -2.28 -18.86 18.67
N LEU A 459 -1.33 -17.95 18.56
CA LEU A 459 -0.57 -17.47 19.71
C LEU A 459 -1.38 -16.60 20.68
N MET A 460 -2.58 -16.16 20.28
CA MET A 460 -3.54 -15.47 21.15
C MET A 460 -4.43 -16.45 21.95
N GLY A 461 -4.33 -17.76 21.67
CA GLY A 461 -5.21 -18.77 22.23
C GLY A 461 -6.53 -18.93 21.48
N GLU A 462 -6.69 -18.30 20.30
CA GLU A 462 -7.92 -18.27 19.53
C GLU A 462 -7.95 -19.33 18.42
N HIS A 463 -9.15 -19.83 18.11
CA HIS A 463 -9.39 -20.78 17.03
C HIS A 463 -9.69 -20.04 15.73
N HIS A 464 -8.67 -19.47 15.08
CA HIS A 464 -8.81 -18.83 13.77
C HIS A 464 -8.56 -19.80 12.60
N PHE A 465 -7.60 -20.68 12.75
CA PHE A 465 -7.14 -21.55 11.66
C PHE A 465 -7.59 -22.99 11.87
N ASN A 466 -7.61 -23.71 10.75
CA ASN A 466 -7.94 -25.13 10.75
C ASN A 466 -6.98 -25.91 9.86
N GLU A 467 -6.68 -27.13 10.29
CA GLU A 467 -6.30 -28.22 9.41
C GLU A 467 -7.59 -28.83 8.85
N VAL A 468 -7.66 -28.97 7.53
CA VAL A 468 -8.81 -29.55 6.83
C VAL A 468 -8.35 -30.79 6.10
N HIS A 469 -8.81 -31.95 6.58
CA HIS A 469 -8.48 -33.25 5.99
C HIS A 469 -9.60 -33.76 5.10
N PHE A 470 -9.27 -34.15 3.88
CA PHE A 470 -10.15 -34.73 2.88
C PHE A 470 -9.91 -36.24 2.84
N GLY A 471 -10.83 -37.02 3.42
CA GLY A 471 -10.82 -38.47 3.42
C GLY A 471 -11.69 -39.02 2.28
N ASP A 472 -11.20 -38.93 1.04
CA ASP A 472 -11.93 -39.39 -0.16
C ASP A 472 -13.31 -38.69 -0.34
N VAL A 473 -13.34 -37.37 -0.14
CA VAL A 473 -14.56 -36.54 -0.19
C VAL A 473 -15.10 -36.49 -1.62
N PHE A 474 -16.39 -36.83 -1.79
CA PHE A 474 -17.05 -36.65 -3.09
C PHE A 474 -17.42 -35.17 -3.30
N VAL A 475 -17.04 -34.63 -4.45
CA VAL A 475 -17.36 -33.27 -4.89
C VAL A 475 -18.00 -33.37 -6.28
N PRO A 476 -19.20 -32.80 -6.50
CA PRO A 476 -19.90 -32.86 -7.79
C PRO A 476 -19.10 -32.23 -8.93
N ALA A 477 -19.38 -32.65 -10.16
CA ALA A 477 -18.66 -32.15 -11.35
C ALA A 477 -18.84 -30.64 -11.59
N ASP A 478 -20.01 -30.12 -11.26
CA ASP A 478 -20.35 -28.68 -11.36
C ASP A 478 -19.68 -27.80 -10.32
N ALA A 479 -18.96 -28.39 -9.35
CA ALA A 479 -18.12 -27.66 -8.40
C ALA A 479 -16.81 -27.13 -9.00
N LEU A 480 -16.40 -27.61 -10.19
CA LEU A 480 -15.20 -27.10 -10.87
C LEU A 480 -15.39 -25.64 -11.29
N VAL A 481 -14.49 -24.77 -10.85
CA VAL A 481 -14.50 -23.36 -11.22
C VAL A 481 -13.71 -23.15 -12.50
N GLY A 482 -14.38 -22.68 -13.55
CA GLY A 482 -13.76 -22.49 -14.87
C GLY A 482 -13.33 -23.78 -15.55
N ALA A 483 -12.25 -23.76 -16.30
CA ALA A 483 -11.71 -24.91 -17.00
C ALA A 483 -10.77 -25.73 -16.11
N GLU A 484 -10.78 -27.05 -16.27
CA GLU A 484 -9.80 -27.92 -15.61
C GLU A 484 -8.36 -27.52 -16.00
N GLY A 485 -7.45 -27.53 -15.04
CA GLY A 485 -6.06 -27.15 -15.24
C GLY A 485 -5.80 -25.64 -15.15
N ASN A 486 -6.82 -24.79 -15.01
CA ASN A 486 -6.69 -23.33 -14.97
C ASN A 486 -6.48 -22.75 -13.55
N GLY A 487 -6.32 -23.59 -12.54
CA GLY A 487 -6.25 -23.16 -11.14
C GLY A 487 -5.12 -22.19 -10.84
N TRP A 488 -3.97 -22.30 -11.50
CA TRP A 488 -2.87 -21.35 -11.28
C TRP A 488 -3.20 -19.92 -11.73
N ALA A 489 -3.80 -19.76 -12.90
CA ALA A 489 -4.24 -18.45 -13.39
C ALA A 489 -5.32 -17.84 -12.47
N GLN A 490 -6.20 -18.66 -11.93
CA GLN A 490 -7.21 -18.26 -10.95
C GLN A 490 -6.56 -17.74 -9.66
N VAL A 491 -5.61 -18.47 -9.08
CA VAL A 491 -4.85 -18.04 -7.89
C VAL A 491 -4.12 -16.73 -8.11
N MET A 492 -3.48 -16.57 -9.28
CA MET A 492 -2.79 -15.29 -9.58
C MET A 492 -3.76 -14.12 -9.66
N SER A 493 -4.96 -14.32 -10.19
CA SER A 493 -6.01 -13.30 -10.22
C SER A 493 -6.53 -12.95 -8.82
N GLU A 494 -6.72 -13.94 -7.93
CA GLU A 494 -7.12 -13.71 -6.53
C GLU A 494 -6.10 -12.88 -5.76
N LEU A 495 -4.81 -13.23 -5.88
CA LEU A 495 -3.74 -12.56 -5.15
C LEU A 495 -3.59 -11.07 -5.50
N ALA A 496 -3.95 -10.66 -6.71
CA ALA A 496 -3.97 -9.25 -7.09
C ALA A 496 -5.02 -8.47 -6.27
N TYR A 497 -6.24 -9.00 -6.16
CA TYR A 497 -7.29 -8.40 -5.34
C TYR A 497 -7.00 -8.46 -3.84
N GLU A 498 -6.44 -9.58 -3.36
CA GLU A 498 -6.11 -9.77 -1.96
C GLU A 498 -5.09 -8.74 -1.44
N ARG A 499 -4.13 -8.32 -2.27
CA ARG A 499 -3.02 -7.46 -1.86
C ARG A 499 -3.32 -5.96 -1.95
N SER A 500 -4.39 -5.55 -2.64
CA SER A 500 -4.66 -4.16 -3.00
C SER A 500 -5.47 -3.35 -1.96
N GLY A 501 -5.89 -3.94 -0.86
CA GLY A 501 -6.79 -3.29 0.08
C GLY A 501 -6.14 -2.64 1.29
N PRO A 502 -6.85 -1.75 2.01
CA PRO A 502 -6.37 -1.02 3.19
C PRO A 502 -6.16 -1.92 4.41
N GLU A 503 -6.61 -3.18 4.40
CA GLU A 503 -6.29 -4.19 5.40
C GLU A 503 -4.79 -4.50 5.49
N ARG A 504 -3.99 -3.94 4.59
CA ARG A 504 -2.54 -4.11 4.56
C ARG A 504 -1.80 -3.05 5.38
N PHE A 505 -2.53 -2.07 5.96
CA PHE A 505 -1.97 -1.04 6.82
C PHE A 505 -2.93 -0.50 7.90
N LEU A 506 -4.18 -0.99 7.99
CA LEU A 506 -5.15 -0.51 8.99
C LEU A 506 -5.48 -1.50 10.10
N SER A 507 -4.96 -2.73 10.07
CA SER A 507 -5.36 -3.77 11.02
C SER A 507 -4.93 -3.53 12.47
N THR A 508 -3.96 -2.65 12.70
CA THR A 508 -3.47 -2.30 14.04
C THR A 508 -3.81 -0.85 14.43
N LEU A 509 -4.63 -0.16 13.62
CA LEU A 509 -4.92 1.27 13.81
C LEU A 509 -5.69 1.54 15.11
N VAL A 510 -6.55 0.61 15.56
CA VAL A 510 -7.29 0.76 16.83
C VAL A 510 -6.36 1.04 17.99
N LEU A 511 -5.18 0.38 18.06
CA LEU A 511 -4.19 0.66 19.09
C LEU A 511 -3.62 2.08 18.96
N ALA A 512 -3.36 2.56 17.74
CA ALA A 512 -2.86 3.92 17.55
C ALA A 512 -3.87 4.98 18.00
N GLU A 513 -5.17 4.76 17.71
CA GLU A 513 -6.25 5.65 18.16
C GLU A 513 -6.40 5.64 19.68
N GLU A 514 -6.38 4.47 20.33
CA GLU A 514 -6.42 4.36 21.80
C GLU A 514 -5.20 5.02 22.46
N LEU A 515 -4.01 4.89 21.84
CA LEU A 515 -2.80 5.55 22.30
C LEU A 515 -2.92 7.08 22.22
N VAL A 516 -3.35 7.60 21.07
CA VAL A 516 -3.54 9.04 20.86
C VAL A 516 -4.56 9.62 21.84
N ALA A 517 -5.68 8.91 22.06
CA ALA A 517 -6.72 9.33 23.01
C ALA A 517 -6.26 9.35 24.48
N ALA A 518 -5.26 8.53 24.84
CA ALA A 518 -4.75 8.42 26.20
C ALA A 518 -3.53 9.32 26.48
N LEU A 519 -2.82 9.76 25.44
CA LEU A 519 -1.64 10.62 25.59
C LEU A 519 -2.05 12.05 26.00
N PRO A 520 -1.32 12.69 26.97
CA PRO A 520 -1.49 14.11 27.21
C PRO A 520 -1.20 14.95 25.94
N GLU A 521 -2.01 15.98 25.68
CA GLU A 521 -1.85 16.84 24.51
C GLU A 521 -0.46 17.53 24.48
N ASP A 522 0.08 17.87 25.65
CA ASP A 522 1.38 18.51 25.84
C ASP A 522 2.57 17.51 25.93
N ALA A 523 2.34 16.23 25.67
CA ALA A 523 3.39 15.21 25.70
C ALA A 523 4.39 15.37 24.54
N ALA A 524 5.28 16.35 24.64
CA ALA A 524 6.22 16.72 23.57
C ALA A 524 7.06 15.53 23.04
N ALA A 525 7.39 14.56 23.91
CA ALA A 525 8.14 13.38 23.51
C ALA A 525 7.33 12.42 22.61
N ALA A 526 6.00 12.55 22.60
CA ALA A 526 5.11 11.75 21.74
C ALA A 526 4.93 12.38 20.35
N HIS A 527 5.17 13.68 20.19
CA HIS A 527 4.86 14.39 18.95
C HIS A 527 5.54 13.77 17.74
N ALA A 528 6.86 13.60 17.73
CA ALA A 528 7.55 13.06 16.56
C ALA A 528 7.17 11.60 16.24
N PRO A 529 7.09 10.66 17.19
CA PRO A 529 6.61 9.29 16.91
C PRO A 529 5.18 9.23 16.37
N ILE A 530 4.25 10.00 16.93
CA ILE A 530 2.85 10.04 16.46
C ILE A 530 2.76 10.72 15.09
N GLY A 531 3.46 11.83 14.88
CA GLY A 531 3.49 12.50 13.57
C GLY A 531 4.12 11.65 12.47
N ARG A 532 5.08 10.79 12.82
CA ARG A 532 5.61 9.79 11.88
C ARG A 532 4.52 8.80 11.46
N LEU A 533 3.71 8.30 12.39
CA LEU A 533 2.57 7.45 12.05
C LEU A 533 1.59 8.19 11.12
N ALA A 534 1.32 9.47 11.39
CA ALA A 534 0.45 10.28 10.54
C ALA A 534 0.98 10.38 9.10
N ALA A 535 2.24 10.74 8.92
CA ALA A 535 2.86 10.87 7.61
C ALA A 535 2.82 9.56 6.81
N HIS A 536 3.15 8.44 7.45
CA HIS A 536 3.09 7.12 6.81
C HIS A 536 1.66 6.72 6.45
N LEU A 537 0.69 6.91 7.35
CA LEU A 537 -0.71 6.58 7.12
C LEU A 537 -1.29 7.36 5.93
N MET A 538 -1.05 8.68 5.89
CA MET A 538 -1.57 9.54 4.82
C MET A 538 -1.01 9.14 3.45
N VAL A 539 0.28 8.82 3.35
CA VAL A 539 0.90 8.38 2.08
C VAL A 539 0.45 6.98 1.69
N LEU A 540 0.38 6.02 2.63
CA LEU A 540 -0.14 4.67 2.34
C LEU A 540 -1.60 4.71 1.86
N ARG A 541 -2.40 5.57 2.46
CA ARG A 541 -3.79 5.80 2.06
C ARG A 541 -3.87 6.36 0.64
N LEU A 542 -3.02 7.34 0.28
CA LEU A 542 -2.96 7.86 -1.09
C LEU A 542 -2.54 6.78 -2.09
N MET A 543 -1.53 5.97 -1.76
CA MET A 543 -1.11 4.84 -2.59
C MET A 543 -2.24 3.81 -2.78
N ALA A 544 -3.03 3.51 -1.74
CA ALA A 544 -4.18 2.61 -1.82
C ALA A 544 -5.29 3.17 -2.74
N ARG A 545 -5.53 4.48 -2.70
CA ARG A 545 -6.45 5.17 -3.61
C ARG A 545 -5.99 5.07 -5.06
N GLY A 546 -4.70 5.27 -5.31
CA GLY A 546 -4.10 5.10 -6.64
C GLY A 546 -4.29 3.66 -7.18
N MET A 547 -4.10 2.64 -6.34
CA MET A 547 -4.38 1.25 -6.74
C MET A 547 -5.87 1.01 -7.05
N ALA A 548 -6.78 1.58 -6.26
CA ALA A 548 -8.21 1.48 -6.54
C ALA A 548 -8.58 2.12 -7.88
N ALA A 549 -7.96 3.24 -8.24
CA ALA A 549 -8.13 3.89 -9.54
C ALA A 549 -7.59 3.03 -10.70
N LEU A 550 -6.45 2.36 -10.54
CA LEU A 550 -5.93 1.44 -11.54
C LEU A 550 -6.87 0.24 -11.75
N LEU A 551 -7.40 -0.34 -10.67
CA LEU A 551 -8.40 -1.41 -10.75
C LEU A 551 -9.68 -0.96 -11.46
N GLU A 552 -10.14 0.26 -11.19
CA GLU A 552 -11.31 0.85 -11.86
C GLU A 552 -11.07 1.08 -13.36
N ALA A 553 -9.84 1.41 -13.75
CA ALA A 553 -9.41 1.49 -15.14
C ALA A 553 -9.20 0.13 -15.82
N GLY A 554 -9.39 -0.99 -15.09
CA GLY A 554 -9.17 -2.35 -15.60
C GLY A 554 -7.70 -2.77 -15.69
N GLU A 555 -6.80 -2.03 -15.01
CA GLU A 555 -5.37 -2.34 -14.99
C GLU A 555 -5.02 -3.30 -13.84
N ASP A 556 -3.89 -4.00 -13.96
CA ASP A 556 -3.35 -4.89 -12.92
C ASP A 556 -2.29 -4.15 -12.08
N PRO A 557 -2.57 -3.77 -10.82
CA PRO A 557 -1.63 -3.10 -9.92
C PRO A 557 -0.77 -4.08 -9.10
N ALA A 558 -0.43 -5.27 -9.61
CA ALA A 558 0.23 -6.32 -8.82
C ALA A 558 1.59 -5.88 -8.24
N LEU A 559 2.34 -5.04 -8.96
CA LEU A 559 3.62 -4.47 -8.50
C LEU A 559 3.38 -3.46 -7.38
N GLU A 560 2.47 -2.52 -7.61
CA GLU A 560 2.10 -1.46 -6.67
C GLU A 560 1.52 -2.05 -5.38
N ALA A 561 0.65 -3.06 -5.50
CA ALA A 561 0.08 -3.78 -4.37
C ALA A 561 1.14 -4.49 -3.51
N ALA A 562 2.17 -5.07 -4.13
CA ALA A 562 3.28 -5.67 -3.40
C ALA A 562 4.09 -4.62 -2.61
N MET A 563 4.29 -3.42 -3.16
CA MET A 563 4.97 -2.30 -2.48
C MET A 563 4.15 -1.77 -1.31
N VAL A 564 2.87 -1.50 -1.51
CA VAL A 564 1.97 -1.01 -0.44
C VAL A 564 1.90 -2.02 0.70
N LYS A 565 1.83 -3.31 0.39
CA LYS A 565 1.82 -4.35 1.42
C LYS A 565 3.15 -4.45 2.19
N ASP A 566 4.32 -4.32 1.55
CA ASP A 566 5.62 -4.34 2.26
C ASP A 566 5.78 -3.12 3.18
N LEU A 567 5.41 -1.93 2.71
CA LEU A 567 5.40 -0.69 3.49
C LEU A 567 4.35 -0.74 4.60
N GLY A 568 3.13 -1.18 4.29
CA GLY A 568 2.03 -1.28 5.25
C GLY A 568 2.31 -2.27 6.37
N ALA A 569 2.90 -3.44 6.07
CA ALA A 569 3.30 -4.39 7.10
C ALA A 569 4.36 -3.78 8.06
N THR A 570 5.27 -2.96 7.53
CA THR A 570 6.24 -2.23 8.35
C THR A 570 5.54 -1.22 9.27
N PHE A 571 4.57 -0.49 8.73
CA PHE A 571 3.76 0.48 9.48
C PHE A 571 2.95 -0.20 10.58
N GLU A 572 2.22 -1.27 10.27
CA GLU A 572 1.41 -2.01 11.24
C GLU A 572 2.26 -2.58 12.39
N GLN A 573 3.46 -3.10 12.09
CA GLN A 573 4.37 -3.64 13.11
C GLN A 573 5.05 -2.55 13.94
N ALA A 574 5.17 -1.32 13.44
CA ALA A 574 5.72 -0.21 14.19
C ALA A 574 4.76 0.32 15.27
N ILE A 575 3.44 0.22 15.07
CA ILE A 575 2.43 0.77 15.99
C ILE A 575 2.57 0.21 17.41
N PRO A 576 2.61 -1.12 17.66
CA PRO A 576 2.75 -1.64 19.02
C PRO A 576 4.09 -1.29 19.66
N GLU A 577 5.17 -1.17 18.89
CA GLU A 577 6.47 -0.76 19.43
C GLU A 577 6.50 0.72 19.82
N ILE A 578 5.87 1.59 19.03
CA ILE A 578 5.68 2.99 19.36
C ILE A 578 4.80 3.12 20.61
N ALA A 579 3.68 2.38 20.69
CA ALA A 579 2.80 2.40 21.84
C ALA A 579 3.55 1.98 23.12
N ARG A 580 4.34 0.92 23.07
CA ARG A 580 5.18 0.49 24.20
C ARG A 580 6.19 1.57 24.64
N SER A 581 6.79 2.27 23.68
CA SER A 581 7.77 3.32 23.97
C SER A 581 7.14 4.57 24.58
N LEU A 582 5.89 4.88 24.24
CA LEU A 582 5.16 6.06 24.71
C LEU A 582 4.32 5.80 25.96
N LEU A 583 4.05 4.55 26.30
CA LEU A 583 3.25 4.18 27.47
C LEU A 583 3.73 4.86 28.79
N PRO A 584 5.04 5.01 29.05
CA PRO A 584 5.51 5.73 30.25
C PRO A 584 5.11 7.20 30.33
N LEU A 585 4.65 7.81 29.23
CA LEU A 585 4.18 9.21 29.21
C LEU A 585 2.72 9.34 29.70
N ILE A 586 2.02 8.23 29.90
CA ILE A 586 0.63 8.19 30.37
C ILE A 586 0.66 7.83 31.86
N PRO A 587 0.32 8.77 32.77
CA PRO A 587 0.49 8.55 34.22
C PRO A 587 -0.34 7.40 34.79
N ASP A 588 -1.54 7.16 34.24
CA ASP A 588 -2.44 6.07 34.63
C ASP A 588 -3.08 5.49 33.37
N PRO A 589 -2.37 4.58 32.68
CA PRO A 589 -2.83 4.10 31.40
C PRO A 589 -4.16 3.34 31.56
N PRO A 590 -5.20 3.66 30.74
CA PRO A 590 -6.47 2.95 30.76
C PRO A 590 -6.29 1.45 30.59
N GLY A 591 -7.06 0.64 31.34
CA GLY A 591 -7.04 -0.81 31.20
C GLY A 591 -7.38 -1.29 29.78
N SER A 592 -8.26 -0.56 29.07
CA SER A 592 -8.57 -0.79 27.65
C SER A 592 -7.35 -0.63 26.75
N LEU A 593 -6.55 0.42 26.93
CA LEU A 593 -5.30 0.62 26.17
C LEU A 593 -4.31 -0.52 26.40
N LEU A 594 -4.14 -0.95 27.65
CA LEU A 594 -3.24 -2.06 27.98
C LEU A 594 -3.71 -3.39 27.37
N ALA A 595 -5.01 -3.66 27.40
CA ALA A 595 -5.60 -4.85 26.77
C ALA A 595 -5.45 -4.80 25.24
N THR A 596 -5.72 -3.64 24.62
CA THR A 596 -5.55 -3.41 23.17
C THR A 596 -4.09 -3.56 22.74
N LEU A 597 -3.14 -3.02 23.52
CA LEU A 597 -1.71 -3.20 23.28
C LEU A 597 -1.32 -4.67 23.36
N HIS A 598 -1.79 -5.39 24.39
CA HIS A 598 -1.52 -6.81 24.54
C HIS A 598 -2.04 -7.62 23.34
N ALA A 599 -3.28 -7.40 22.92
CA ALA A 599 -3.86 -8.05 21.75
C ALA A 599 -3.07 -7.72 20.47
N THR A 600 -2.74 -6.44 20.24
CA THR A 600 -2.04 -6.01 19.03
C THR A 600 -0.62 -6.56 18.94
N VAL A 601 0.12 -6.64 20.04
CA VAL A 601 1.47 -7.26 20.09
C VAL A 601 1.42 -8.71 19.63
N GLN A 602 0.36 -9.45 19.99
CA GLN A 602 0.20 -10.85 19.59
C GLN A 602 -0.23 -11.00 18.12
N ILE A 603 -0.98 -10.02 17.56
CA ILE A 603 -1.38 -10.02 16.15
C ILE A 603 -0.24 -9.57 15.23
N ALA A 604 0.63 -8.68 15.67
CA ALA A 604 1.64 -8.01 14.86
C ALA A 604 2.53 -8.96 14.02
N PRO A 605 2.98 -10.14 14.49
CA PRO A 605 3.73 -11.07 13.65
C PRO A 605 2.96 -11.56 12.42
N MET A 606 1.64 -11.73 12.53
CA MET A 606 0.79 -12.26 11.47
C MET A 606 0.64 -11.28 10.29
N VAL A 607 0.73 -9.96 10.52
CA VAL A 607 0.50 -8.95 9.48
C VAL A 607 1.52 -9.04 8.34
N SER A 608 2.75 -9.48 8.61
CA SER A 608 3.77 -9.68 7.59
C SER A 608 3.72 -11.05 6.90
N LEU A 609 2.90 -11.99 7.40
CA LEU A 609 2.78 -13.36 6.86
C LEU A 609 1.59 -13.52 5.92
N ARG A 610 0.44 -12.93 6.24
CA ARG A 610 -0.79 -13.02 5.45
C ARG A 610 -0.63 -12.41 4.06
N GLY A 611 -1.23 -13.01 3.01
CA GLY A 611 -1.17 -12.53 1.61
C GLY A 611 0.24 -12.60 0.99
N GLY A 612 1.12 -13.43 1.53
CA GLY A 612 2.52 -13.59 1.16
C GLY A 612 3.48 -12.85 2.08
N THR A 613 4.57 -13.54 2.46
CA THR A 613 5.60 -12.94 3.32
C THR A 613 6.32 -11.79 2.63
N ARG A 614 6.96 -10.91 3.41
CA ARG A 614 7.74 -9.77 2.88
C ARG A 614 8.82 -10.22 1.90
N GLU A 615 9.45 -11.38 2.12
CA GLU A 615 10.47 -11.97 1.26
C GLU A 615 9.89 -12.34 -0.12
N ILE A 616 8.67 -12.89 -0.15
CA ILE A 616 7.96 -13.21 -1.39
C ILE A 616 7.54 -11.93 -2.13
N LEU A 617 7.01 -10.94 -1.41
CA LEU A 617 6.64 -9.63 -1.98
C LEU A 617 7.85 -8.92 -2.61
N ARG A 618 8.96 -8.87 -1.88
CA ARG A 618 10.22 -8.31 -2.41
C ARG A 618 10.74 -9.08 -3.62
N GLY A 619 10.52 -10.38 -3.67
CA GLY A 619 10.77 -11.18 -4.86
C GLY A 619 9.88 -10.82 -6.06
N ILE A 620 8.61 -10.42 -5.82
CA ILE A 620 7.69 -9.92 -6.85
C ILE A 620 8.15 -8.54 -7.34
N ILE A 621 8.47 -7.63 -6.41
CA ILE A 621 8.98 -6.29 -6.73
C ILE A 621 10.28 -6.41 -7.54
N ALA A 622 11.23 -7.24 -7.12
CA ALA A 622 12.49 -7.48 -7.84
C ALA A 622 12.26 -7.99 -9.28
N ARG A 623 11.24 -8.82 -9.49
CA ARG A 623 10.83 -9.26 -10.84
C ARG A 623 10.30 -8.09 -11.66
N GLY A 624 9.43 -7.25 -11.09
CA GLY A 624 8.94 -6.03 -11.73
C GLY A 624 10.04 -5.03 -12.08
N LEU A 625 11.15 -5.03 -11.32
CA LEU A 625 12.35 -4.24 -11.62
C LEU A 625 13.25 -4.86 -12.70
N GLY A 626 12.96 -6.07 -13.19
CA GLY A 626 13.77 -6.76 -14.20
C GLY A 626 15.07 -7.38 -13.67
N VAL A 627 15.22 -7.59 -12.35
CA VAL A 627 16.47 -8.11 -11.74
C VAL A 627 16.41 -9.59 -11.33
N ARG A 628 15.27 -10.27 -11.49
CA ARG A 628 15.11 -11.69 -11.15
C ARG A 628 15.10 -12.60 -12.37
#